data_d10df406f060438aec5bc35d425b4bb6
#
_entry.id   d10df406f060438aec5bc35d425b4bb6
#
_cell.length_a   1.000
_cell.length_b   1.000
_cell.length_c   1.000
_cell.angle_alpha   90.00
_cell.angle_beta   90.00
_cell.angle_gamma   90.00
#
_symmetry.space_group_name_H-M   'P 1'
#
loop_
_entity.id
_entity.type
_entity.pdbx_description
1 polymer ?
#
loop_
_entity_poly.entity_id
_entity_poly.type
_entity_poly.pdbx_seq_one_letter_code
_entity_poly.pdbx_strand_id
1 'polypeptide(L)'
;MASKFQFITELYSRTLTRLTGDYESWTGFLRSACYNYKCPFDEQVLIYAQRPDATAVLELEKWNRQFGRWVNAGATGIAVMDEAHGKGRLKHYFDIADTHATRISRPVPIWSMEPAYTEPVIETLEATFGNLSEKENLA
;
A
#
# COMPACT_ATOMS: atom_id res chain seq x y z
N MET A 1 3.09 -25.65 14.76
CA MET A 1 2.21 -24.73 14.03
C MET A 1 2.92 -23.41 13.74
N ALA A 2 2.85 -22.92 12.51
CA ALA A 2 3.43 -21.63 12.18
C ALA A 2 2.68 -20.51 12.89
N SER A 3 3.41 -19.52 13.40
CA SER A 3 2.80 -18.35 14.01
C SER A 3 2.22 -17.43 12.92
N LYS A 4 1.35 -16.52 13.33
CA LYS A 4 0.81 -15.53 12.41
C LYS A 4 1.93 -14.69 11.79
N PHE A 5 2.95 -14.35 12.58
CA PHE A 5 4.11 -13.63 12.08
C PHE A 5 4.85 -14.40 10.97
N GLN A 6 5.05 -15.71 11.17
CA GLN A 6 5.67 -16.55 10.14
C GLN A 6 4.82 -16.60 8.87
N PHE A 7 3.50 -16.70 9.01
CA PHE A 7 2.59 -16.67 7.88
C PHE A 7 2.73 -15.37 7.08
N ILE A 8 2.80 -14.23 7.76
CA ILE A 8 2.93 -12.93 7.11
C ILE A 8 4.31 -12.79 6.45
N THR A 9 5.36 -13.27 7.10
CA THR A 9 6.72 -13.27 6.52
C THR A 9 6.76 -14.10 5.24
N GLU A 10 6.12 -15.27 5.23
CA GLU A 10 6.03 -16.12 4.04
C GLU A 10 5.18 -15.47 2.95
N LEU A 11 4.10 -14.81 3.33
CA LEU A 11 3.27 -14.07 2.39
C LEU A 11 4.06 -12.97 1.70
N TYR A 12 4.87 -12.24 2.46
CA TYR A 12 5.76 -11.22 1.93
C TYR A 12 6.72 -11.80 0.87
N SER A 13 7.42 -12.88 1.22
CA SER A 13 8.38 -13.51 0.33
C SER A 13 7.73 -14.05 -0.94
N ARG A 14 6.59 -14.70 -0.82
CA ARG A 14 5.83 -15.23 -1.96
C ARG A 14 5.35 -14.12 -2.89
N THR A 15 4.83 -13.06 -2.30
CA THR A 15 4.34 -11.91 -3.07
C THR A 15 5.49 -11.23 -3.81
N LEU A 16 6.62 -11.04 -3.14
CA LEU A 16 7.80 -10.43 -3.75
C LEU A 16 8.29 -11.23 -4.96
N THR A 17 8.33 -12.56 -4.85
CA THR A 17 8.68 -13.44 -5.96
C THR A 17 7.72 -13.27 -7.13
N ARG A 18 6.42 -13.20 -6.86
CA ARG A 18 5.40 -13.00 -7.89
C ARG A 18 5.57 -11.66 -8.59
N LEU A 19 5.84 -10.59 -7.82
CA LEU A 19 6.00 -9.25 -8.38
C LEU A 19 7.18 -9.14 -9.32
N THR A 20 8.26 -9.87 -9.05
CA THR A 20 9.47 -9.83 -9.88
C THR A 20 9.39 -10.75 -11.09
N GLY A 21 8.39 -11.63 -11.13
CA GLY A 21 8.23 -12.58 -12.23
C GLY A 21 7.12 -12.26 -13.22
N ASP A 22 6.31 -11.24 -12.97
CA ASP A 22 5.11 -10.97 -13.75
C ASP A 22 4.89 -9.46 -13.89
N TYR A 23 4.84 -8.99 -15.14
CA TYR A 23 4.65 -7.56 -15.44
C TYR A 23 3.32 -7.02 -14.90
N GLU A 24 2.24 -7.79 -15.05
CA GLU A 24 0.92 -7.35 -14.58
C GLU A 24 0.88 -7.21 -13.06
N SER A 25 1.49 -8.16 -12.36
CA SER A 25 1.59 -8.09 -10.90
C SER A 25 2.42 -6.88 -10.47
N TRP A 26 3.52 -6.62 -11.16
CA TRP A 26 4.37 -5.47 -10.85
C TRP A 26 3.65 -4.14 -11.06
N THR A 27 2.94 -3.98 -12.18
CA THR A 27 2.19 -2.75 -12.45
C THR A 27 1.02 -2.57 -11.48
N GLY A 28 0.35 -3.66 -11.13
CA GLY A 28 -0.70 -3.64 -10.10
C GLY A 28 -0.15 -3.20 -8.75
N PHE A 29 1.02 -3.71 -8.38
CA PHE A 29 1.69 -3.30 -7.15
C PHE A 29 2.05 -1.81 -7.18
N LEU A 30 2.63 -1.32 -8.27
CA LEU A 30 2.98 0.11 -8.39
C LEU A 30 1.77 1.01 -8.23
N ARG A 31 0.63 0.60 -8.78
CA ARG A 31 -0.63 1.35 -8.63
C ARG A 31 -1.07 1.40 -7.17
N SER A 32 -1.00 0.27 -6.48
CA SER A 32 -1.28 0.21 -5.04
C SER A 32 -0.30 1.06 -4.23
N ALA A 33 1.00 0.97 -4.56
CA ALA A 33 2.05 1.70 -3.84
C ALA A 33 1.88 3.22 -3.94
N CYS A 34 1.32 3.73 -5.04
CA CYS A 34 1.04 5.15 -5.16
C CYS A 34 0.13 5.65 -4.04
N TYR A 35 -0.92 4.90 -3.72
CA TYR A 35 -1.82 5.26 -2.63
C TYR A 35 -1.15 5.13 -1.27
N ASN A 36 -0.20 4.23 -1.13
CA ASN A 36 0.45 3.90 0.14
C ASN A 36 1.91 4.38 0.18
N TYR A 37 2.21 5.47 -0.52
CA TYR A 37 3.60 5.94 -0.70
C TYR A 37 4.31 6.28 0.60
N LYS A 38 3.57 6.59 1.66
CA LYS A 38 4.14 6.91 2.97
C LYS A 38 4.57 5.67 3.76
N CYS A 39 4.14 4.49 3.34
CA CYS A 39 4.51 3.25 4.00
C CYS A 39 5.86 2.74 3.50
N PRO A 40 6.65 2.06 4.34
CA PRO A 40 7.87 1.38 3.88
C PRO A 40 7.55 0.30 2.84
N PHE A 41 8.55 -0.09 2.07
CA PHE A 41 8.37 -1.02 0.96
C PHE A 41 7.77 -2.37 1.39
N ASP A 42 8.24 -2.94 2.50
CA ASP A 42 7.71 -4.21 3.00
C ASP A 42 6.22 -4.11 3.35
N GLU A 43 5.81 -2.99 3.94
CA GLU A 43 4.41 -2.75 4.22
C GLU A 43 3.59 -2.58 2.94
N GLN A 44 4.13 -1.87 1.94
CA GLN A 44 3.46 -1.71 0.65
C GLN A 44 3.20 -3.06 -0.03
N VAL A 45 4.18 -3.96 0.03
CA VAL A 45 4.02 -5.32 -0.53
C VAL A 45 2.93 -6.09 0.21
N LEU A 46 2.92 -6.02 1.53
CA LEU A 46 1.92 -6.72 2.35
C LEU A 46 0.52 -6.13 2.19
N ILE A 47 0.41 -4.81 2.04
CA ILE A 47 -0.88 -4.16 1.75
C ILE A 47 -1.41 -4.66 0.40
N TYR A 48 -0.58 -4.66 -0.62
CA TYR A 48 -0.97 -5.14 -1.94
C TYR A 48 -1.41 -6.60 -1.90
N ALA A 49 -0.68 -7.43 -1.17
CA ALA A 49 -0.98 -8.86 -1.07
C ALA A 49 -2.33 -9.12 -0.41
N GLN A 50 -2.73 -8.30 0.56
CA GLN A 50 -3.94 -8.51 1.37
C GLN A 50 -5.12 -7.65 0.94
N ARG A 51 -4.84 -6.45 0.45
CA ARG A 51 -5.87 -5.48 0.07
C ARG A 51 -5.39 -4.64 -1.11
N PRO A 52 -5.37 -5.19 -2.33
CA PRO A 52 -4.82 -4.46 -3.50
C PRO A 52 -5.60 -3.20 -3.86
N ASP A 53 -6.83 -3.07 -3.43
CA ASP A 53 -7.69 -1.90 -3.68
C ASP A 53 -7.63 -0.82 -2.59
N ALA A 54 -6.78 -0.98 -1.58
CA ALA A 54 -6.67 -0.01 -0.49
C ALA A 54 -6.17 1.35 -1.00
N THR A 55 -6.82 2.43 -0.57
CA THR A 55 -6.47 3.79 -0.99
C THR A 55 -5.96 4.67 0.14
N ALA A 56 -6.28 4.35 1.38
CA ALA A 56 -5.79 5.07 2.54
C ALA A 56 -5.83 4.13 3.74
N VAL A 57 -4.67 3.83 4.31
CA VAL A 57 -4.56 2.88 5.41
C VAL A 57 -3.98 3.55 6.65
N LEU A 58 -4.55 3.24 7.80
CA LEU A 58 -4.05 3.67 9.10
C LEU A 58 -4.39 2.62 10.15
N GLU A 59 -3.63 2.63 11.23
CA GLU A 59 -3.99 1.85 12.41
C GLU A 59 -5.30 2.40 13.03
N LEU A 60 -6.04 1.52 13.71
CA LEU A 60 -7.34 1.85 14.30
C LEU A 60 -7.30 3.11 15.15
N GLU A 61 -6.32 3.22 16.03
CA GLU A 61 -6.20 4.38 16.93
C GLU A 61 -6.01 5.68 16.16
N LYS A 62 -5.26 5.63 15.07
CA LYS A 62 -5.03 6.81 14.25
C LYS A 62 -6.27 7.23 13.47
N TRP A 63 -7.06 6.26 13.00
CA TRP A 63 -8.35 6.58 12.39
C TRP A 63 -9.24 7.34 13.38
N ASN A 64 -9.31 6.87 14.62
CA ASN A 64 -10.13 7.51 15.65
C ASN A 64 -9.61 8.91 16.00
N ARG A 65 -8.30 9.02 16.25
CA ARG A 65 -7.69 10.24 16.77
C ARG A 65 -7.51 11.32 15.71
N GLN A 66 -7.01 10.94 14.54
CA GLN A 66 -6.65 11.92 13.52
C GLN A 66 -7.82 12.32 12.64
N PHE A 67 -8.73 11.40 12.35
CA PHE A 67 -9.81 11.63 11.40
C PHE A 67 -11.21 11.48 11.98
N GLY A 68 -11.34 11.05 13.23
CA GLY A 68 -12.64 10.87 13.85
C GLY A 68 -13.48 9.80 13.15
N ARG A 69 -12.83 8.79 12.59
CA ARG A 69 -13.49 7.69 11.90
C ARG A 69 -13.36 6.41 12.73
N TRP A 70 -14.36 5.55 12.63
CA TRP A 70 -14.41 4.30 13.37
C TRP A 70 -14.35 3.12 12.41
N VAL A 71 -13.56 2.12 12.78
CA VAL A 71 -13.45 0.88 12.01
C VAL A 71 -14.75 0.10 12.14
N ASN A 72 -15.25 -0.42 11.02
CA ASN A 72 -16.49 -1.20 10.99
C ASN A 72 -16.32 -2.50 11.76
N ALA A 73 -17.37 -2.91 12.48
CA ALA A 73 -17.38 -4.20 13.17
C ALA A 73 -17.19 -5.32 12.15
N GLY A 74 -16.31 -6.27 12.47
CA GLY A 74 -16.02 -7.41 11.60
C GLY A 74 -15.01 -7.14 10.49
N ALA A 75 -14.49 -5.92 10.38
CA ALA A 75 -13.45 -5.61 9.40
C ALA A 75 -12.16 -6.39 9.69
N THR A 76 -11.54 -6.90 8.63
CA THR A 76 -10.27 -7.60 8.74
C THR A 76 -9.10 -6.64 8.52
N GLY A 77 -8.21 -6.56 9.48
CA GLY A 77 -7.03 -5.70 9.38
C GLY A 77 -6.00 -6.24 8.40
N ILE A 78 -5.23 -5.34 7.84
CA ILE A 78 -4.08 -5.66 6.99
C ILE A 78 -2.87 -5.82 7.91
N ALA A 79 -2.33 -7.04 7.99
CA ALA A 79 -1.22 -7.32 8.89
C ALA A 79 0.11 -6.92 8.25
N VAL A 80 0.91 -6.13 8.97
CA VAL A 80 2.26 -5.76 8.55
C VAL A 80 3.22 -5.99 9.72
N MET A 81 4.50 -6.10 9.43
CA MET A 81 5.52 -6.33 10.45
C MET A 81 5.76 -5.05 11.24
N ASP A 82 5.81 -5.17 12.55
CA ASP A 82 6.04 -4.04 13.47
C ASP A 82 7.34 -4.23 14.23
N GLU A 83 8.45 -4.02 13.54
CA GLU A 83 9.78 -4.19 14.12
C GLU A 83 10.12 -3.16 15.20
N ALA A 84 9.46 -2.01 15.17
CA ALA A 84 9.68 -0.95 16.16
C ALA A 84 9.25 -1.37 17.57
N HIS A 85 8.31 -2.31 17.70
CA HIS A 85 7.77 -2.75 18.98
C HIS A 85 8.27 -4.16 19.38
N GLY A 86 9.26 -4.70 18.68
CA GLY A 86 9.88 -5.97 19.04
C GLY A 86 9.87 -7.00 17.92
N LYS A 87 10.70 -8.04 18.08
CA LYS A 87 10.79 -9.11 17.10
C LYS A 87 9.50 -9.94 17.09
N GLY A 88 9.07 -10.32 15.91
CA GLY A 88 7.91 -11.19 15.72
C GLY A 88 6.57 -10.52 15.98
N ARG A 89 6.54 -9.21 16.05
CA ARG A 89 5.31 -8.47 16.26
C ARG A 89 4.69 -7.98 14.96
N LEU A 90 3.37 -7.95 14.94
CA LEU A 90 2.57 -7.44 13.84
C LEU A 90 1.76 -6.24 14.31
N LYS A 91 1.51 -5.32 13.38
CA LYS A 91 0.49 -4.28 13.56
C LYS A 91 -0.52 -4.42 12.44
N HIS A 92 -1.66 -3.77 12.58
CA HIS A 92 -2.74 -3.89 11.60
C HIS A 92 -3.18 -2.53 11.12
N TYR A 93 -3.29 -2.40 9.79
CA TYR A 93 -3.89 -1.24 9.15
C TYR A 93 -5.31 -1.56 8.74
N PHE A 94 -6.13 -0.53 8.66
CA PHE A 94 -7.48 -0.63 8.10
C PHE A 94 -7.60 0.39 6.98
N ASP A 95 -8.18 -0.03 5.86
CA ASP A 95 -8.43 0.86 4.75
C ASP A 95 -9.63 1.76 5.06
N ILE A 96 -9.67 2.95 4.46
CA ILE A 96 -10.78 3.89 4.62
C ILE A 96 -12.12 3.23 4.31
N ALA A 97 -12.17 2.31 3.34
CA ALA A 97 -13.39 1.60 2.97
C ALA A 97 -13.95 0.74 4.11
N ASP A 98 -13.11 0.36 5.07
CA ASP A 98 -13.53 -0.41 6.25
C ASP A 98 -13.81 0.47 7.47
N THR A 99 -13.94 1.77 7.26
CA THR A 99 -14.27 2.73 8.30
C THR A 99 -15.53 3.48 7.93
N HIS A 100 -16.14 4.11 8.92
CA HIS A 100 -17.30 4.97 8.70
C HIS A 100 -17.11 6.34 9.35
N ALA A 101 -17.74 7.34 8.76
CA ALA A 101 -17.67 8.71 9.24
C ALA A 101 -18.57 8.90 10.45
N THR A 102 -18.20 9.86 11.30
CA THR A 102 -18.98 10.31 12.43
C THR A 102 -19.20 11.82 12.29
N ARG A 103 -19.90 12.42 13.26
CA ARG A 103 -20.13 13.87 13.25
C ARG A 103 -18.83 14.69 13.37
N ILE A 104 -17.78 14.08 13.92
CA ILE A 104 -16.50 14.76 14.13
C ILE A 104 -15.45 14.37 13.08
N SER A 105 -15.84 13.60 12.06
CA SER A 105 -14.89 13.13 11.03
C SER A 105 -14.32 14.29 10.22
N ARG A 106 -13.04 14.15 9.90
CA ARG A 106 -12.31 15.08 9.06
C ARG A 106 -12.09 14.47 7.68
N PRO A 107 -11.96 15.30 6.63
CA PRO A 107 -11.62 14.78 5.30
C PRO A 107 -10.30 14.02 5.31
N VAL A 108 -10.28 12.89 4.60
CA VAL A 108 -9.08 12.05 4.46
C VAL A 108 -8.44 12.35 3.12
N PRO A 109 -7.18 12.80 3.08
CA PRO A 109 -6.52 13.02 1.80
C PRO A 109 -6.18 11.68 1.16
N ILE A 110 -6.64 11.50 -0.08
CA ILE A 110 -6.34 10.30 -0.86
C ILE A 110 -5.45 10.72 -2.02
N TRP A 111 -4.34 9.99 -2.19
CA TRP A 111 -3.40 10.32 -3.24
C TRP A 111 -4.06 10.28 -4.62
N SER A 112 -3.71 11.24 -5.45
CA SER A 112 -4.06 11.23 -6.86
C SER A 112 -2.99 11.99 -7.64
N MET A 113 -2.79 11.61 -8.89
CA MET A 113 -1.88 12.34 -9.76
C MET A 113 -2.57 13.58 -10.31
N GLU A 114 -2.03 14.75 -10.02
CA GLU A 114 -2.47 15.99 -10.62
C GLU A 114 -2.22 15.93 -12.14
N PRO A 115 -3.23 16.12 -12.99
CA PRO A 115 -3.02 16.06 -14.44
C PRO A 115 -1.92 17.00 -14.94
N ALA A 116 -1.74 18.15 -14.29
CA ALA A 116 -0.72 19.10 -14.65
C ALA A 116 0.72 18.57 -14.49
N TYR A 117 0.92 17.55 -13.65
CA TYR A 117 2.25 16.98 -13.40
C TYR A 117 2.57 15.75 -14.25
N THR A 118 1.60 15.20 -14.97
CA THR A 118 1.81 13.97 -15.75
C THR A 118 2.89 14.14 -16.80
N GLU A 119 2.78 15.17 -17.66
CA GLU A 119 3.78 15.43 -18.69
C GLU A 119 5.17 15.72 -18.14
N PRO A 120 5.35 16.63 -17.15
CA PRO A 120 6.67 16.87 -16.57
C PRO A 120 7.32 15.64 -15.95
N VAL A 121 6.53 14.76 -15.30
CA VAL A 121 7.04 13.53 -14.73
C VAL A 121 7.54 12.59 -15.82
N ILE A 122 6.75 12.41 -16.89
CA ILE A 122 7.13 11.55 -18.03
C ILE A 122 8.40 12.09 -18.68
N GLU A 123 8.47 13.40 -18.92
CA GLU A 123 9.66 14.03 -19.51
C GLU A 123 10.90 13.80 -18.67
N THR A 124 10.78 13.93 -17.34
CA THR A 124 11.90 13.69 -16.43
C THR A 124 12.36 12.24 -16.48
N LEU A 125 11.41 11.29 -16.49
CA LEU A 125 11.73 9.87 -16.57
C LEU A 125 12.41 9.52 -17.90
N GLU A 126 11.91 10.06 -19.00
CA GLU A 126 12.51 9.83 -20.32
C GLU A 126 13.91 10.44 -20.42
N ALA A 127 14.13 11.63 -19.86
CA ALA A 127 15.44 12.26 -19.84
C ALA A 127 16.46 11.46 -19.02
N THR A 128 16.02 10.80 -17.96
CA THR A 128 16.89 10.02 -17.07
C THR A 128 17.12 8.60 -17.56
N PHE A 129 16.08 7.93 -18.05
CA PHE A 129 16.09 6.50 -18.35
C PHE A 129 15.90 6.17 -19.84
N GLY A 130 15.75 7.17 -20.73
CA GLY A 130 15.49 6.99 -22.14
C GLY A 130 14.01 6.84 -22.45
N ASN A 131 13.69 6.78 -23.74
CA ASN A 131 12.32 6.75 -24.22
C ASN A 131 11.62 5.47 -23.81
N LEU A 132 10.43 5.58 -23.24
CA LEU A 132 9.65 4.43 -22.74
C LEU A 132 9.25 3.48 -23.87
N SER A 133 8.93 4.01 -25.05
CA SER A 133 8.54 3.19 -26.20
C SER A 133 9.69 2.30 -26.68
N GLU A 134 10.91 2.80 -26.66
CA GLU A 134 12.10 2.04 -27.02
C GLU A 134 12.36 0.91 -26.04
N LYS A 135 12.13 1.15 -24.75
CA LYS A 135 12.31 0.13 -23.71
C LYS A 135 11.28 -0.99 -23.80
N GLU A 136 10.07 -0.69 -24.19
CA GLU A 136 9.05 -1.71 -24.41
C GLU A 136 9.46 -2.68 -25.53
N ASN A 137 10.14 -2.19 -26.53
CA ASN A 137 10.62 -3.01 -27.66
C ASN A 137 11.82 -3.88 -27.30
N LEU A 138 12.47 -3.62 -26.18
CA LEU A 138 13.61 -4.40 -25.69
C LEU A 138 13.24 -5.51 -24.72
N ALA A 139 12.01 -5.53 -24.29
CA ALA A 139 11.52 -6.52 -23.31
C ALA A 139 11.24 -7.88 -23.94
#